data_de29e32d875c02c2199cbfe1366ca223
#
_entry.id   de29e32d875c02c2199cbfe1366ca223
#
_cell.length_a   1.000
_cell.length_b   1.000
_cell.length_c   1.000
_cell.angle_alpha   90.00
_cell.angle_beta   90.00
_cell.angle_gamma   90.00
#
_symmetry.space_group_name_H-M   'P 1'
#
loop_
_entity.id
_entity.type
_entity.pdbx_description
1 polymer ?
#
loop_
_entity_poly.entity_id
_entity_poly.type
_entity_poly.pdbx_seq_one_letter_code
_entity_poly.pdbx_strand_id
1 'polypeptide(L)'
;MQRTTCSGLSALVLGLSLAMAAGAATLKKPELDALALSEQSSAASSDLPDFLEAAAKADPVVAGSVAAYRRQSPLTGDDLVNIGRLLGLYNRLHNQQAAIASIEKMVALPTVRDDGIPQHESPAIVAFGKLVEGMARDFGLRYRNVDHRVFEITLPGTGQDEFGILTHADVVPARAEEWVLDDGTRLDPFKVTRVGNLLYGRGTIDDKGSVAAALYAMKTVKDSGVPLARTIRLMIDTTEETGGDGMKYYRERTRLPAYNIVLDSKYPAVVAEKGPGALKVAFPALPVDMSRLAIVAMTGAASANAVPQTATVTLKGGDLGAAAAALEAKRDAFVRGLAAQGAFSIDVTRSADSVIVKVTGASAHGSRPEEGVNPLPRLALFLRAAGLDLADNAYAHAVRYLTDLYGTDYLGNPMGVAYKDDFMGPLTMSPNAIGDRNGCVEVAVNVRMPRGKTPDALRGEIAGRINAWAGASRIAVEISHDQGNWMARDPKGAWLATLLNIYGETTGLDARPVPTAGSTAAKLMPNAINFGPAMPGKKYTAHNAKEYKEVPDLDLDMQMFTEMLVRIGSLPAMQ
;
A
#
# COMPACT_ATOMS: atom_id res chain seq x y z
N MET A 1 15.25 -82.76 -56.32
CA MET A 1 14.95 -82.11 -57.61
C MET A 1 14.16 -80.87 -57.29
N GLN A 2 14.53 -79.80 -57.89
CA GLN A 2 13.95 -78.42 -57.94
C GLN A 2 14.46 -77.40 -56.92
N ARG A 3 15.17 -76.48 -57.49
CA ARG A 3 15.71 -75.25 -56.97
C ARG A 3 14.58 -74.20 -56.81
N THR A 4 14.60 -73.46 -55.71
CA THR A 4 13.81 -72.22 -55.61
C THR A 4 14.74 -71.08 -55.26
N THR A 5 14.66 -70.08 -56.07
CA THR A 5 15.45 -68.85 -56.07
C THR A 5 14.96 -67.92 -55.01
N CYS A 6 15.89 -67.35 -54.22
CA CYS A 6 15.63 -66.20 -53.32
C CYS A 6 15.60 -64.86 -54.11
N SER A 7 14.52 -64.13 -54.01
CA SER A 7 14.42 -62.72 -54.43
C SER A 7 14.58 -61.86 -53.20
N GLY A 8 15.61 -61.01 -53.18
CA GLY A 8 15.84 -60.03 -52.12
C GLY A 8 14.89 -58.88 -52.24
N LEU A 9 14.25 -58.49 -51.13
CA LEU A 9 13.55 -57.27 -50.95
C LEU A 9 14.45 -56.33 -50.10
N SER A 10 14.97 -55.29 -50.74
CA SER A 10 15.64 -54.22 -50.04
C SER A 10 14.60 -53.30 -49.39
N ALA A 11 14.50 -53.35 -48.07
CA ALA A 11 13.69 -52.37 -47.30
C ALA A 11 14.47 -51.07 -47.11
N LEU A 12 14.00 -50.03 -47.78
CA LEU A 12 14.47 -48.65 -47.59
C LEU A 12 13.87 -48.15 -46.28
N VAL A 13 14.66 -48.08 -45.20
CA VAL A 13 14.27 -47.44 -43.94
C VAL A 13 14.45 -45.93 -44.13
N LEU A 14 13.35 -45.21 -44.42
CA LEU A 14 13.30 -43.75 -44.29
C LEU A 14 13.28 -43.41 -42.79
N GLY A 15 14.43 -43.01 -42.27
CA GLY A 15 14.52 -42.42 -40.93
C GLY A 15 13.89 -41.03 -40.96
N LEU A 16 12.63 -40.93 -40.53
CA LEU A 16 12.05 -39.65 -40.12
C LEU A 16 12.70 -39.28 -38.79
N SER A 17 13.73 -38.44 -38.83
CA SER A 17 14.18 -37.69 -37.66
C SER A 17 13.08 -36.66 -37.33
N LEU A 18 12.17 -37.01 -36.41
CA LEU A 18 11.40 -36.01 -35.66
C LEU A 18 12.43 -35.18 -34.88
N ALA A 19 12.81 -34.02 -35.44
CA ALA A 19 13.36 -32.95 -34.63
C ALA A 19 12.20 -32.49 -33.71
N MET A 20 12.11 -33.07 -32.49
CA MET A 20 11.42 -32.42 -31.43
C MET A 20 12.14 -31.06 -31.27
N ALA A 21 11.46 -29.98 -31.70
CA ALA A 21 11.80 -28.64 -31.26
C ALA A 21 11.62 -28.71 -29.74
N ALA A 22 12.72 -28.93 -29.01
CA ALA A 22 12.74 -28.67 -27.59
C ALA A 22 12.35 -27.18 -27.46
N GLY A 23 11.14 -26.90 -26.98
CA GLY A 23 10.73 -25.55 -26.62
C GLY A 23 11.82 -24.99 -25.73
N ALA A 24 12.26 -23.76 -26.00
CA ALA A 24 13.27 -23.12 -25.18
C ALA A 24 12.75 -23.11 -23.73
N ALA A 25 13.53 -23.61 -22.80
CA ALA A 25 13.17 -23.53 -21.39
C ALA A 25 13.16 -22.07 -20.96
N THR A 26 12.31 -21.71 -19.98
CA THR A 26 12.31 -20.34 -19.44
C THR A 26 13.38 -20.20 -18.36
N LEU A 27 14.10 -19.07 -18.35
CA LEU A 27 15.03 -18.70 -17.28
C LEU A 27 14.32 -18.71 -15.93
N LYS A 28 14.88 -19.37 -14.96
CA LYS A 28 14.38 -19.41 -13.58
C LYS A 28 15.21 -18.50 -12.69
N LYS A 29 14.78 -18.33 -11.46
CA LYS A 29 15.48 -17.49 -10.48
C LYS A 29 16.97 -17.85 -10.31
N PRO A 30 17.38 -19.14 -10.19
CA PRO A 30 18.80 -19.48 -10.05
C PRO A 30 19.66 -19.01 -11.22
N GLU A 31 19.17 -19.16 -12.47
CA GLU A 31 19.89 -18.70 -13.66
C GLU A 31 19.96 -17.16 -13.71
N LEU A 32 18.88 -16.47 -13.36
CA LEU A 32 18.85 -15.00 -13.26
C LEU A 32 19.82 -14.50 -12.18
N ASP A 33 19.86 -15.15 -11.02
CA ASP A 33 20.79 -14.80 -9.94
C ASP A 33 22.25 -15.04 -10.37
N ALA A 34 22.53 -16.11 -11.10
CA ALA A 34 23.86 -16.39 -11.64
C ALA A 34 24.29 -15.34 -12.67
N LEU A 35 23.40 -14.92 -13.57
CA LEU A 35 23.64 -13.84 -14.52
C LEU A 35 23.89 -12.51 -13.81
N ALA A 36 23.12 -12.19 -12.76
CA ALA A 36 23.32 -10.99 -11.96
C ALA A 36 24.69 -10.96 -11.29
N LEU A 37 25.13 -12.08 -10.70
CA LEU A 37 26.45 -12.19 -10.08
C LEU A 37 27.58 -12.07 -11.11
N SER A 38 27.41 -12.67 -12.30
CA SER A 38 28.37 -12.56 -13.40
C SER A 38 28.53 -11.11 -13.85
N GLU A 39 27.42 -10.37 -14.04
CA GLU A 39 27.42 -8.99 -14.46
C GLU A 39 28.05 -8.06 -13.40
N GLN A 40 27.86 -8.33 -12.11
CA GLN A 40 28.44 -7.56 -11.02
C GLN A 40 29.94 -7.83 -10.81
N SER A 41 30.42 -9.03 -11.17
CA SER A 41 31.81 -9.46 -10.96
C SER A 41 32.74 -9.23 -12.16
N SER A 42 32.19 -9.09 -13.37
CA SER A 42 32.92 -8.72 -14.58
C SER A 42 32.93 -7.19 -14.74
N ALA A 43 33.72 -6.67 -15.67
CA ALA A 43 33.51 -5.30 -16.14
C ALA A 43 32.09 -5.22 -16.67
N ALA A 44 31.22 -4.46 -15.99
CA ALA A 44 29.81 -4.37 -16.31
C ALA A 44 29.63 -4.05 -17.80
N SER A 45 28.63 -4.68 -18.42
CA SER A 45 28.26 -4.42 -19.81
C SER A 45 28.03 -2.92 -20.01
N SER A 46 28.48 -2.37 -21.13
CA SER A 46 28.39 -0.93 -21.36
C SER A 46 26.96 -0.48 -21.71
N ASP A 47 26.19 -1.37 -22.34
CA ASP A 47 24.81 -1.13 -22.77
C ASP A 47 23.99 -2.43 -22.84
N LEU A 48 22.72 -2.29 -23.23
CA LEU A 48 21.79 -3.42 -23.33
C LEU A 48 22.23 -4.48 -24.37
N PRO A 49 22.71 -4.14 -25.59
CA PRO A 49 23.25 -5.11 -26.53
C PRO A 49 24.37 -5.95 -25.96
N ASP A 50 25.34 -5.34 -25.27
CA ASP A 50 26.48 -6.01 -24.64
C ASP A 50 26.01 -6.96 -23.52
N PHE A 51 25.07 -6.50 -22.68
CA PHE A 51 24.45 -7.31 -21.63
C PHE A 51 23.77 -8.56 -22.20
N LEU A 52 22.94 -8.40 -23.23
CA LEU A 52 22.25 -9.53 -23.88
C LEU A 52 23.22 -10.50 -24.54
N GLU A 53 24.34 -10.01 -25.09
CA GLU A 53 25.38 -10.85 -25.65
C GLU A 53 26.11 -11.64 -24.56
N ALA A 54 26.46 -11.00 -23.45
CA ALA A 54 27.07 -11.66 -22.31
C ALA A 54 26.15 -12.75 -21.72
N ALA A 55 24.87 -12.44 -21.56
CA ALA A 55 23.87 -13.40 -21.11
C ALA A 55 23.74 -14.61 -22.07
N ALA A 56 23.69 -14.36 -23.39
CA ALA A 56 23.62 -15.41 -24.40
C ALA A 56 24.87 -16.30 -24.44
N LYS A 57 26.04 -15.79 -24.07
CA LYS A 57 27.27 -16.60 -23.93
C LYS A 57 27.29 -17.42 -22.65
N ALA A 58 26.67 -16.91 -21.59
CA ALA A 58 26.66 -17.57 -20.29
C ALA A 58 25.65 -18.73 -20.21
N ASP A 59 24.52 -18.64 -20.92
CA ASP A 59 23.44 -19.60 -20.84
C ASP A 59 22.88 -19.97 -22.23
N PRO A 60 22.94 -21.26 -22.62
CA PRO A 60 22.38 -21.73 -23.90
C PRO A 60 20.87 -21.51 -24.07
N VAL A 61 20.09 -21.50 -22.97
CA VAL A 61 18.65 -21.22 -22.99
C VAL A 61 18.40 -19.80 -23.50
N VAL A 62 19.22 -18.86 -23.05
CA VAL A 62 19.15 -17.45 -23.42
C VAL A 62 19.57 -17.22 -24.86
N ALA A 63 20.57 -17.95 -25.35
CA ALA A 63 21.16 -17.72 -26.68
C ALA A 63 20.10 -17.77 -27.81
N GLY A 64 19.15 -18.72 -27.74
CA GLY A 64 18.03 -18.84 -28.68
C GLY A 64 17.10 -17.64 -28.65
N SER A 65 16.71 -17.21 -27.44
CA SER A 65 15.81 -16.07 -27.21
C SER A 65 16.45 -14.74 -27.62
N VAL A 66 17.74 -14.54 -27.35
CA VAL A 66 18.49 -13.34 -27.80
C VAL A 66 18.61 -13.33 -29.33
N ALA A 67 18.85 -14.50 -29.96
CA ALA A 67 18.85 -14.61 -31.41
C ALA A 67 17.48 -14.30 -32.03
N ALA A 68 16.37 -14.70 -31.40
CA ALA A 68 15.02 -14.35 -31.81
C ALA A 68 14.77 -12.84 -31.67
N TYR A 69 15.15 -12.24 -30.57
CA TYR A 69 15.07 -10.80 -30.33
C TYR A 69 15.82 -9.99 -31.39
N ARG A 70 17.07 -10.38 -31.72
CA ARG A 70 17.89 -9.70 -32.73
C ARG A 70 17.31 -9.76 -34.15
N ARG A 71 16.48 -10.76 -34.47
CA ARG A 71 15.76 -10.82 -35.76
C ARG A 71 14.61 -9.83 -35.87
N GLN A 72 14.31 -9.09 -34.80
CA GLN A 72 13.19 -8.14 -34.73
C GLN A 72 11.82 -8.75 -35.10
N SER A 73 11.68 -10.05 -34.94
CA SER A 73 10.41 -10.75 -35.12
C SER A 73 9.58 -10.64 -33.84
N PRO A 74 8.24 -10.70 -33.91
CA PRO A 74 7.41 -10.74 -32.71
C PRO A 74 7.84 -11.89 -31.79
N LEU A 75 8.17 -11.57 -30.57
CA LEU A 75 8.52 -12.54 -29.53
C LEU A 75 7.27 -13.21 -28.99
N THR A 76 7.27 -14.53 -28.86
CA THR A 76 6.16 -15.33 -28.32
C THR A 76 6.69 -16.42 -27.40
N GLY A 77 5.80 -17.02 -26.58
CA GLY A 77 6.15 -18.15 -25.73
C GLY A 77 7.34 -17.86 -24.82
N ASP A 78 8.27 -18.82 -24.75
CA ASP A 78 9.44 -18.76 -23.86
C ASP A 78 10.41 -17.64 -24.27
N ASP A 79 10.52 -17.30 -25.55
CA ASP A 79 11.39 -16.19 -25.99
C ASP A 79 10.92 -14.86 -25.42
N LEU A 80 9.59 -14.60 -25.41
CA LEU A 80 9.02 -13.39 -24.81
C LEU A 80 9.28 -13.34 -23.31
N VAL A 81 9.13 -14.46 -22.62
CA VAL A 81 9.40 -14.57 -21.18
C VAL A 81 10.86 -14.30 -20.88
N ASN A 82 11.77 -14.97 -21.61
CA ASN A 82 13.21 -14.84 -21.38
C ASN A 82 13.71 -13.42 -21.65
N ILE A 83 13.28 -12.81 -22.75
CA ILE A 83 13.65 -11.42 -23.04
C ILE A 83 13.04 -10.46 -22.00
N GLY A 84 11.79 -10.66 -21.59
CA GLY A 84 11.19 -9.86 -20.50
C GLY A 84 11.99 -9.94 -19.20
N ARG A 85 12.44 -11.14 -18.80
CA ARG A 85 13.28 -11.36 -17.61
C ARG A 85 14.67 -10.73 -17.73
N LEU A 86 15.30 -10.85 -18.88
CA LEU A 86 16.60 -10.21 -19.13
C LEU A 86 16.50 -8.69 -19.12
N LEU A 87 15.49 -8.10 -19.73
CA LEU A 87 15.24 -6.66 -19.68
C LEU A 87 14.97 -6.19 -18.25
N GLY A 88 14.21 -6.96 -17.47
CA GLY A 88 13.99 -6.71 -16.06
C GLY A 88 15.29 -6.73 -15.26
N LEU A 89 16.11 -7.76 -15.46
CA LEU A 89 17.42 -7.87 -14.81
C LEU A 89 18.35 -6.73 -15.21
N TYR A 90 18.40 -6.37 -16.50
CA TYR A 90 19.17 -5.22 -16.98
C TYR A 90 18.73 -3.92 -16.30
N ASN A 91 17.42 -3.65 -16.24
CA ASN A 91 16.88 -2.46 -15.60
C ASN A 91 17.31 -2.37 -14.13
N ARG A 92 17.18 -3.46 -13.39
CA ARG A 92 17.62 -3.57 -12.00
C ARG A 92 19.11 -3.26 -11.84
N LEU A 93 19.96 -3.83 -12.67
CA LEU A 93 21.42 -3.74 -12.51
C LEU A 93 21.99 -2.40 -13.00
N HIS A 94 21.45 -1.84 -14.08
CA HIS A 94 22.03 -0.67 -14.75
C HIS A 94 21.32 0.65 -14.42
N ASN A 95 20.04 0.62 -14.03
CA ASN A 95 19.28 1.84 -13.75
C ASN A 95 19.00 2.09 -12.26
N GLN A 96 19.40 1.20 -11.34
CA GLN A 96 19.10 1.32 -9.90
C GLN A 96 19.52 2.69 -9.33
N GLN A 97 20.76 3.11 -9.54
CA GLN A 97 21.27 4.36 -8.97
C GLN A 97 20.55 5.58 -9.55
N ALA A 98 20.23 5.55 -10.84
CA ALA A 98 19.48 6.61 -11.50
C ALA A 98 18.01 6.67 -11.00
N ALA A 99 17.41 5.52 -10.72
CA ALA A 99 16.08 5.45 -10.11
C ALA A 99 16.09 6.01 -8.69
N ILE A 100 17.08 5.65 -7.86
CA ILE A 100 17.25 6.22 -6.51
C ILE A 100 17.42 7.74 -6.58
N ALA A 101 18.27 8.26 -7.47
CA ALA A 101 18.45 9.70 -7.65
C ALA A 101 17.15 10.41 -8.11
N SER A 102 16.29 9.71 -8.85
CA SER A 102 14.98 10.25 -9.23
C SER A 102 14.01 10.25 -8.05
N ILE A 103 14.04 9.22 -7.21
CA ILE A 103 13.26 9.18 -5.96
C ILE A 103 13.68 10.35 -5.04
N GLU A 104 14.98 10.60 -4.90
CA GLU A 104 15.50 11.73 -4.11
C GLU A 104 14.94 13.07 -4.58
N LYS A 105 14.93 13.30 -5.90
CA LYS A 105 14.36 14.53 -6.50
C LYS A 105 12.84 14.62 -6.27
N MET A 106 12.12 13.51 -6.38
CA MET A 106 10.67 13.48 -6.17
C MET A 106 10.32 13.71 -4.69
N VAL A 107 11.04 13.09 -3.76
CA VAL A 107 10.83 13.23 -2.31
C VAL A 107 11.12 14.67 -1.85
N ALA A 108 12.11 15.33 -2.45
CA ALA A 108 12.42 16.74 -2.15
C ALA A 108 11.30 17.73 -2.50
N LEU A 109 10.26 17.29 -3.19
CA LEU A 109 9.04 18.05 -3.45
C LEU A 109 7.96 17.63 -2.44
N PRO A 110 7.64 18.44 -1.42
CA PRO A 110 6.66 18.09 -0.37
C PRO A 110 5.23 18.22 -0.89
N THR A 111 4.77 17.24 -1.64
CA THR A 111 3.45 17.19 -2.28
C THR A 111 2.32 16.88 -1.29
N VAL A 112 2.41 17.41 -0.09
CA VAL A 112 1.40 17.32 0.97
C VAL A 112 0.21 18.21 0.65
N ARG A 113 -0.98 17.79 1.05
CA ARG A 113 -2.19 18.60 0.95
C ARG A 113 -2.08 19.84 1.83
N ASP A 114 -2.33 21.01 1.24
CA ASP A 114 -2.59 22.27 1.92
C ASP A 114 -4.07 22.63 1.75
N ASP A 115 -4.81 22.77 2.86
CA ASP A 115 -6.25 23.06 2.82
C ASP A 115 -6.54 24.48 2.28
N GLY A 116 -5.54 25.37 2.27
CA GLY A 116 -5.66 26.74 1.76
C GLY A 116 -5.57 26.84 0.24
N ILE A 117 -5.10 25.79 -0.46
CA ILE A 117 -4.83 25.82 -1.90
C ILE A 117 -5.40 24.53 -2.53
N PRO A 118 -6.11 24.60 -3.68
CA PRO A 118 -6.46 23.40 -4.43
C PRO A 118 -5.21 22.57 -4.76
N GLN A 119 -5.25 21.26 -4.55
CA GLN A 119 -4.06 20.40 -4.71
C GLN A 119 -3.37 20.57 -6.07
N HIS A 120 -4.14 20.69 -7.14
CA HIS A 120 -3.60 20.86 -8.51
C HIS A 120 -2.96 22.24 -8.77
N GLU A 121 -3.13 23.20 -7.86
CA GLU A 121 -2.49 24.53 -7.87
C GLU A 121 -1.28 24.59 -6.93
N SER A 122 -1.06 23.55 -6.12
CA SER A 122 0.09 23.49 -5.20
C SER A 122 1.40 23.63 -5.98
N PRO A 123 2.30 24.55 -5.56
CA PRO A 123 3.62 24.70 -6.20
C PRO A 123 4.43 23.40 -6.23
N ALA A 124 4.30 22.54 -5.21
CA ALA A 124 4.97 21.27 -5.14
C ALA A 124 4.44 20.27 -6.20
N ILE A 125 3.12 20.22 -6.42
CA ILE A 125 2.50 19.41 -7.46
C ILE A 125 2.90 19.90 -8.86
N VAL A 126 2.87 21.21 -9.08
CA VAL A 126 3.31 21.81 -10.37
C VAL A 126 4.79 21.48 -10.63
N ALA A 127 5.64 21.58 -9.61
CA ALA A 127 7.05 21.24 -9.73
C ALA A 127 7.27 19.73 -9.98
N PHE A 128 6.49 18.87 -9.33
CA PHE A 128 6.51 17.43 -9.57
C PHE A 128 6.13 17.10 -11.02
N GLY A 129 5.08 17.73 -11.56
CA GLY A 129 4.69 17.56 -12.95
C GLY A 129 5.80 17.94 -13.93
N LYS A 130 6.51 19.06 -13.69
CA LYS A 130 7.67 19.48 -14.50
C LYS A 130 8.84 18.49 -14.41
N LEU A 131 9.09 17.93 -13.23
CA LEU A 131 10.13 16.91 -13.04
C LEU A 131 9.83 15.67 -13.89
N VAL A 132 8.59 15.16 -13.80
CA VAL A 132 8.16 13.97 -14.55
C VAL A 132 8.11 14.24 -16.06
N GLU A 133 7.70 15.44 -16.49
CA GLU A 133 7.76 15.87 -17.90
C GLU A 133 9.19 15.82 -18.44
N GLY A 134 10.15 16.34 -17.65
CA GLY A 134 11.56 16.27 -17.99
C GLY A 134 12.04 14.82 -18.15
N MET A 135 11.72 13.96 -17.20
CA MET A 135 12.06 12.53 -17.26
C MET A 135 11.44 11.85 -18.48
N ALA A 136 10.13 12.07 -18.73
CA ALA A 136 9.45 11.49 -19.89
C ALA A 136 10.10 11.91 -21.21
N ARG A 137 10.44 13.19 -21.36
CA ARG A 137 11.16 13.71 -22.53
C ARG A 137 12.54 13.04 -22.68
N ASP A 138 13.32 12.97 -21.61
CA ASP A 138 14.68 12.41 -21.63
C ASP A 138 14.66 10.89 -21.93
N PHE A 139 13.59 10.20 -21.53
CA PHE A 139 13.32 8.78 -21.83
C PHE A 139 12.66 8.57 -23.20
N GLY A 140 12.31 9.64 -23.93
CA GLY A 140 11.62 9.58 -25.23
C GLY A 140 10.21 9.00 -25.13
N LEU A 141 9.52 9.19 -24.01
CA LEU A 141 8.15 8.82 -23.77
C LEU A 141 7.22 10.03 -24.03
N ARG A 142 5.95 9.77 -24.34
CA ARG A 142 4.96 10.85 -24.50
C ARG A 142 4.47 11.28 -23.13
N TYR A 143 4.32 12.59 -22.93
CA TYR A 143 3.80 13.18 -21.70
C TYR A 143 2.55 14.01 -21.97
N ARG A 144 1.57 13.95 -21.07
CA ARG A 144 0.40 14.81 -21.04
C ARG A 144 0.09 15.23 -19.61
N ASN A 145 0.03 16.54 -19.38
CA ASN A 145 -0.44 17.12 -18.13
C ASN A 145 -1.96 17.34 -18.22
N VAL A 146 -2.73 16.69 -17.36
CA VAL A 146 -4.18 16.87 -17.29
C VAL A 146 -4.49 17.78 -16.09
N ASP A 147 -4.33 19.08 -16.33
CA ASP A 147 -4.64 20.17 -15.41
C ASP A 147 -3.99 20.01 -14.00
N HIS A 148 -2.77 19.50 -13.96
CA HIS A 148 -2.02 19.15 -12.74
C HIS A 148 -2.78 18.19 -11.80
N ARG A 149 -3.82 17.52 -12.27
CA ARG A 149 -4.60 16.54 -11.50
C ARG A 149 -4.13 15.11 -11.75
N VAL A 150 -3.73 14.84 -13.01
CA VAL A 150 -3.10 13.57 -13.41
C VAL A 150 -1.99 13.88 -14.41
N PHE A 151 -0.81 13.30 -14.17
CA PHE A 151 0.28 13.29 -15.14
C PHE A 151 0.29 11.96 -15.86
N GLU A 152 0.14 12.00 -17.17
CA GLU A 152 0.06 10.81 -18.01
C GLU A 152 1.34 10.64 -18.82
N ILE A 153 1.94 9.44 -18.75
CA ILE A 153 3.11 9.06 -19.53
C ILE A 153 2.75 7.84 -20.37
N THR A 154 3.06 7.89 -21.66
CA THR A 154 2.65 6.85 -22.60
C THR A 154 3.85 6.26 -23.34
N LEU A 155 3.93 4.92 -23.33
CA LEU A 155 4.78 4.11 -24.18
C LEU A 155 3.89 3.50 -25.27
N PRO A 156 4.00 3.93 -26.54
CA PRO A 156 3.12 3.46 -27.61
C PRO A 156 3.29 1.97 -27.91
N GLY A 157 2.18 1.28 -28.11
CA GLY A 157 2.12 -0.06 -28.71
C GLY A 157 1.69 0.01 -30.18
N THR A 158 1.64 -1.13 -30.85
CA THR A 158 1.26 -1.25 -32.27
C THR A 158 -0.25 -1.40 -32.47
N GLY A 159 -0.99 -1.87 -31.46
CA GLY A 159 -2.44 -2.08 -31.49
C GLY A 159 -3.22 -0.89 -30.90
N GLN A 160 -4.54 -1.08 -30.85
CA GLN A 160 -5.48 -0.06 -30.34
C GLN A 160 -5.77 -0.21 -28.84
N ASP A 161 -5.44 -1.34 -28.25
CA ASP A 161 -5.68 -1.61 -26.84
C ASP A 161 -4.64 -0.92 -25.96
N GLU A 162 -5.06 -0.59 -24.74
CA GLU A 162 -4.20 0.03 -23.74
C GLU A 162 -4.18 -0.80 -22.47
N PHE A 163 -3.04 -0.76 -21.78
CA PHE A 163 -2.87 -1.27 -20.43
C PHE A 163 -2.49 -0.10 -19.49
N GLY A 164 -3.28 0.08 -18.43
CA GLY A 164 -3.10 1.18 -17.49
C GLY A 164 -2.25 0.80 -16.29
N ILE A 165 -1.44 1.74 -15.85
CA ILE A 165 -0.71 1.70 -14.59
C ILE A 165 -1.08 2.96 -13.82
N LEU A 166 -1.48 2.83 -12.56
CA LEU A 166 -1.82 3.94 -11.69
C LEU A 166 -0.88 4.00 -10.51
N THR A 167 -0.39 5.19 -10.25
CA THR A 167 0.44 5.60 -9.11
C THR A 167 -0.02 6.96 -8.63
N HIS A 168 0.59 7.52 -7.58
CA HIS A 168 0.29 8.87 -7.14
C HIS A 168 1.54 9.69 -6.76
N ALA A 169 1.37 11.01 -6.76
CA ALA A 169 2.42 11.97 -6.47
C ALA A 169 2.28 12.59 -5.08
N ASP A 170 1.05 12.74 -4.58
CA ASP A 170 0.79 13.32 -3.27
C ASP A 170 1.23 12.39 -2.15
N VAL A 171 1.46 12.95 -0.98
CA VAL A 171 1.91 12.21 0.20
C VAL A 171 1.21 12.75 1.46
N VAL A 172 1.01 11.88 2.46
CA VAL A 172 0.47 12.29 3.76
C VAL A 172 1.44 13.22 4.50
N PRO A 173 0.92 14.09 5.39
CA PRO A 173 1.75 14.96 6.23
C PRO A 173 2.78 14.19 7.06
N ALA A 174 3.90 14.83 7.34
CA ALA A 174 4.94 14.33 8.23
C ALA A 174 5.28 15.35 9.31
N ARG A 175 5.46 14.88 10.55
CA ARG A 175 5.93 15.69 11.68
C ARG A 175 7.40 15.43 11.87
N ALA A 176 8.24 16.42 11.61
CA ALA A 176 9.70 16.29 11.64
C ALA A 176 10.22 15.80 13.01
N GLU A 177 9.54 16.15 14.11
CA GLU A 177 9.89 15.70 15.46
C GLU A 177 9.74 14.17 15.68
N GLU A 178 8.94 13.50 14.86
CA GLU A 178 8.74 12.04 14.91
C GLU A 178 9.75 11.27 14.05
N TRP A 179 10.52 11.98 13.21
CA TRP A 179 11.50 11.40 12.29
C TRP A 179 12.88 11.31 12.95
N VAL A 180 12.95 10.51 14.01
CA VAL A 180 14.18 10.25 14.76
C VAL A 180 14.42 8.75 14.82
N LEU A 181 15.58 8.29 14.38
CA LEU A 181 15.98 6.89 14.43
C LEU A 181 16.27 6.48 15.89
N ASP A 182 16.33 5.19 16.15
CA ASP A 182 16.52 4.64 17.50
C ASP A 182 17.88 5.02 18.11
N ASP A 183 18.87 5.36 17.29
CA ASP A 183 20.18 5.90 17.70
C ASP A 183 20.18 7.42 17.95
N GLY A 184 19.03 8.07 17.82
CA GLY A 184 18.88 9.51 17.99
C GLY A 184 19.13 10.35 16.73
N THR A 185 19.46 9.73 15.60
CA THR A 185 19.66 10.45 14.33
C THR A 185 18.35 11.08 13.86
N ARG A 186 18.36 12.40 13.63
CA ARG A 186 17.22 13.14 13.09
C ARG A 186 17.22 13.08 11.59
N LEU A 187 16.07 12.75 11.02
CA LEU A 187 15.84 12.71 9.56
C LEU A 187 14.95 13.88 9.15
N ASP A 188 15.16 14.35 7.92
CA ASP A 188 14.21 15.23 7.24
C ASP A 188 13.26 14.35 6.41
N PRO A 189 11.94 14.39 6.62
CA PRO A 189 10.99 13.57 5.88
C PRO A 189 11.00 13.83 4.36
N PHE A 190 11.42 15.03 3.93
CA PHE A 190 11.45 15.41 2.52
C PHE A 190 12.86 15.43 1.92
N LYS A 191 13.79 14.74 2.57
CA LYS A 191 15.12 14.48 2.05
C LYS A 191 15.47 13.02 2.23
N VAL A 192 15.64 12.29 1.14
CA VAL A 192 16.02 10.88 1.24
C VAL A 192 17.33 10.73 1.98
N THR A 193 17.33 9.94 3.04
CA THR A 193 18.52 9.57 3.79
C THR A 193 18.73 8.07 3.71
N ARG A 194 19.84 7.65 3.13
CA ARG A 194 20.19 6.23 3.02
C ARG A 194 20.93 5.77 4.27
N VAL A 195 20.40 4.72 4.91
CA VAL A 195 21.05 4.01 6.02
C VAL A 195 21.11 2.53 5.67
N GLY A 196 22.28 2.04 5.33
CA GLY A 196 22.45 0.69 4.78
C GLY A 196 21.66 0.50 3.49
N ASN A 197 20.71 -0.43 3.50
CA ASN A 197 19.82 -0.71 2.38
C ASN A 197 18.47 0.03 2.46
N LEU A 198 18.27 0.90 3.44
CA LEU A 198 17.03 1.62 3.66
C LEU A 198 17.13 3.05 3.10
N LEU A 199 16.16 3.44 2.30
CA LEU A 199 15.97 4.81 1.79
C LEU A 199 14.86 5.46 2.60
N TYR A 200 15.20 6.18 3.67
CA TYR A 200 14.24 6.91 4.48
C TYR A 200 13.79 8.20 3.79
N GLY A 201 12.49 8.42 3.73
CA GLY A 201 11.87 9.62 3.19
C GLY A 201 10.38 9.43 2.97
N ARG A 202 9.57 10.47 3.14
CA ARG A 202 8.14 10.46 2.90
C ARG A 202 7.86 10.30 1.39
N GLY A 203 7.12 9.25 1.01
CA GLY A 203 6.85 8.91 -0.39
C GLY A 203 7.85 7.91 -0.98
N THR A 204 8.85 7.43 -0.24
CA THR A 204 9.81 6.45 -0.78
C THR A 204 9.18 5.11 -1.09
N ILE A 205 8.18 4.67 -0.31
CA ILE A 205 7.39 3.47 -0.58
C ILE A 205 5.98 3.82 -1.08
N ASP A 206 5.45 4.97 -0.69
CA ASP A 206 4.07 5.39 -0.93
C ASP A 206 4.01 6.82 -1.47
N ASP A 207 4.07 7.06 -2.81
CA ASP A 207 4.19 6.09 -3.90
C ASP A 207 5.25 6.52 -4.93
N LYS A 208 6.11 7.53 -4.60
CA LYS A 208 7.16 8.07 -5.50
C LYS A 208 8.20 7.03 -5.91
N GLY A 209 8.42 6.01 -5.06
CA GLY A 209 9.24 4.86 -5.39
C GLY A 209 8.68 4.06 -6.56
N SER A 210 7.38 3.77 -6.55
CA SER A 210 6.67 3.08 -7.63
C SER A 210 6.63 3.92 -8.91
N VAL A 211 6.46 5.26 -8.79
CA VAL A 211 6.56 6.18 -9.95
C VAL A 211 7.91 6.04 -10.63
N ALA A 212 9.01 6.07 -9.86
CA ALA A 212 10.36 5.92 -10.42
C ALA A 212 10.55 4.53 -11.05
N ALA A 213 10.20 3.46 -10.34
CA ALA A 213 10.33 2.08 -10.85
C ALA A 213 9.56 1.88 -12.17
N ALA A 214 8.33 2.39 -12.27
CA ALA A 214 7.52 2.31 -13.48
C ALA A 214 8.12 3.11 -14.64
N LEU A 215 8.62 4.32 -14.39
CA LEU A 215 9.26 5.15 -15.43
C LEU A 215 10.52 4.50 -15.98
N TYR A 216 11.38 3.93 -15.13
CA TYR A 216 12.59 3.23 -15.59
C TYR A 216 12.28 1.90 -16.28
N ALA A 217 11.19 1.21 -15.89
CA ALA A 217 10.69 0.06 -16.63
C ALA A 217 10.22 0.46 -18.04
N MET A 218 9.44 1.54 -18.16
CA MET A 218 9.01 2.06 -19.47
C MET A 218 10.18 2.50 -20.32
N LYS A 219 11.19 3.17 -19.74
CA LYS A 219 12.43 3.54 -20.42
C LYS A 219 13.14 2.31 -20.99
N THR A 220 13.37 1.30 -20.16
CA THR A 220 14.09 0.09 -20.55
C THR A 220 13.38 -0.66 -21.68
N VAL A 221 12.06 -0.80 -21.59
CA VAL A 221 11.27 -1.45 -22.65
C VAL A 221 11.30 -0.64 -23.94
N LYS A 222 11.18 0.70 -23.86
CA LYS A 222 11.30 1.57 -25.03
C LYS A 222 12.69 1.46 -25.68
N ASP A 223 13.76 1.52 -24.88
CA ASP A 223 15.15 1.49 -25.39
C ASP A 223 15.50 0.11 -25.98
N SER A 224 14.86 -0.96 -25.50
CA SER A 224 15.02 -2.31 -26.07
C SER A 224 14.43 -2.46 -27.48
N GLY A 225 13.48 -1.62 -27.85
CA GLY A 225 12.78 -1.74 -29.14
C GLY A 225 11.83 -2.94 -29.26
N VAL A 226 11.56 -3.69 -28.17
CA VAL A 226 10.59 -4.79 -28.17
C VAL A 226 9.21 -4.24 -28.56
N PRO A 227 8.57 -4.73 -29.65
CA PRO A 227 7.26 -4.25 -30.03
C PRO A 227 6.20 -4.74 -29.06
N LEU A 228 5.42 -3.83 -28.51
CA LEU A 228 4.26 -4.14 -27.67
C LEU A 228 2.99 -4.13 -28.51
N ALA A 229 2.10 -5.09 -28.29
CA ALA A 229 0.78 -5.08 -28.91
C ALA A 229 -0.13 -3.99 -28.31
N ARG A 230 0.08 -3.64 -27.04
CA ARG A 230 -0.70 -2.62 -26.31
C ARG A 230 0.12 -1.39 -25.99
N THR A 231 -0.52 -0.25 -26.05
CA THR A 231 0.02 0.99 -25.49
C THR A 231 0.01 0.89 -23.95
N ILE A 232 1.13 1.22 -23.31
CA ILE A 232 1.21 1.34 -21.86
C ILE A 232 0.95 2.79 -21.46
N ARG A 233 0.01 3.01 -20.55
CA ARG A 233 -0.33 4.32 -20.01
C ARG A 233 -0.10 4.35 -18.51
N LEU A 234 0.94 5.05 -18.07
CA LEU A 234 1.16 5.39 -16.67
C LEU A 234 0.37 6.66 -16.34
N MET A 235 -0.44 6.61 -15.31
CA MET A 235 -1.23 7.71 -14.77
C MET A 235 -0.75 7.99 -13.35
N ILE A 236 -0.36 9.22 -13.06
CA ILE A 236 0.10 9.64 -11.73
C ILE A 236 -0.94 10.60 -11.18
N ASP A 237 -1.76 10.13 -10.23
CA ASP A 237 -2.76 10.95 -9.51
C ASP A 237 -2.05 11.94 -8.57
N THR A 238 -2.68 13.06 -8.31
CA THR A 238 -2.16 14.08 -7.38
C THR A 238 -2.99 14.23 -6.12
N THR A 239 -3.99 13.36 -5.90
CA THR A 239 -4.94 13.44 -4.79
C THR A 239 -5.36 12.08 -4.24
N GLU A 240 -4.57 11.03 -4.40
CA GLU A 240 -4.89 9.69 -3.92
C GLU A 240 -5.13 9.70 -2.41
N GLU A 241 -4.22 10.30 -1.66
CA GLU A 241 -4.21 10.38 -0.19
C GLU A 241 -5.35 11.27 0.38
N THR A 242 -5.98 12.05 -0.48
CA THR A 242 -7.01 13.01 -0.09
C THR A 242 -8.37 12.77 -0.76
N GLY A 243 -8.59 11.54 -1.27
CA GLY A 243 -9.90 11.09 -1.76
C GLY A 243 -10.03 10.94 -3.27
N GLY A 244 -8.94 11.06 -4.04
CA GLY A 244 -8.87 10.69 -5.47
C GLY A 244 -9.65 11.64 -6.41
N ASP A 245 -9.76 12.91 -6.07
CA ASP A 245 -10.49 13.88 -6.93
C ASP A 245 -9.80 14.09 -8.28
N GLY A 246 -8.48 13.92 -8.36
CA GLY A 246 -7.71 13.93 -9.60
C GLY A 246 -8.17 12.83 -10.55
N MET A 247 -8.24 11.59 -10.08
CA MET A 247 -8.73 10.46 -10.89
C MET A 247 -10.22 10.55 -11.22
N LYS A 248 -11.07 11.08 -10.32
CA LYS A 248 -12.48 11.36 -10.62
C LYS A 248 -12.60 12.35 -11.79
N TYR A 249 -11.84 13.45 -11.72
CA TYR A 249 -11.77 14.45 -12.80
C TYR A 249 -11.25 13.86 -14.11
N TYR A 250 -10.20 13.04 -14.07
CA TYR A 250 -9.57 12.42 -15.23
C TYR A 250 -10.51 11.47 -15.95
N ARG A 251 -11.20 10.58 -15.23
CA ARG A 251 -12.12 9.59 -15.82
C ARG A 251 -13.35 10.18 -16.51
N GLU A 252 -13.74 11.39 -16.13
CA GLU A 252 -14.83 12.12 -16.82
C GLU A 252 -14.39 12.68 -18.19
N ARG A 253 -13.09 12.85 -18.42
CA ARG A 253 -12.50 13.53 -19.59
C ARG A 253 -11.65 12.62 -20.47
N THR A 254 -11.32 11.44 -19.99
CA THR A 254 -10.42 10.52 -20.66
C THR A 254 -10.97 9.10 -20.54
N ARG A 255 -11.03 8.39 -21.67
CA ARG A 255 -11.35 6.96 -21.64
C ARG A 255 -10.22 6.21 -20.93
N LEU A 256 -10.59 5.46 -19.90
CA LEU A 256 -9.65 4.64 -19.15
C LEU A 256 -9.32 3.35 -19.91
N PRO A 257 -8.08 2.81 -19.75
CA PRO A 257 -7.76 1.46 -20.20
C PRO A 257 -8.70 0.43 -19.60
N ALA A 258 -9.02 -0.62 -20.35
CA ALA A 258 -9.94 -1.65 -19.90
C ALA A 258 -9.37 -2.52 -18.75
N TYR A 259 -8.04 -2.65 -18.68
CA TYR A 259 -7.31 -3.38 -17.64
C TYR A 259 -6.23 -2.50 -17.05
N ASN A 260 -6.14 -2.49 -15.73
CA ASN A 260 -5.26 -1.60 -15.01
C ASN A 260 -4.58 -2.30 -13.84
N ILE A 261 -3.39 -1.87 -13.48
CA ILE A 261 -2.78 -2.16 -12.20
C ILE A 261 -2.58 -0.88 -11.41
N VAL A 262 -2.56 -1.01 -10.10
CA VAL A 262 -2.22 0.07 -9.18
C VAL A 262 -0.98 -0.39 -8.40
N LEU A 263 0.04 0.45 -8.36
CA LEU A 263 1.32 0.14 -7.72
C LEU A 263 1.39 0.71 -6.31
N ASP A 264 0.32 0.58 -5.55
CA ASP A 264 0.11 1.25 -4.27
C ASP A 264 -0.52 0.29 -3.24
N SER A 265 0.06 -0.90 -3.07
CA SER A 265 -0.39 -1.86 -2.07
C SER A 265 0.71 -2.90 -1.78
N LYS A 266 0.43 -4.17 -2.00
CA LYS A 266 1.36 -5.27 -1.70
C LYS A 266 1.37 -6.32 -2.78
N TYR A 267 2.44 -7.12 -2.80
CA TYR A 267 2.53 -8.35 -3.57
C TYR A 267 1.81 -9.53 -2.88
N PRO A 268 1.54 -10.66 -3.62
CA PRO A 268 1.81 -10.84 -5.06
C PRO A 268 0.83 -10.14 -5.99
N ALA A 269 -0.45 -10.14 -5.72
CA ALA A 269 -1.47 -9.38 -6.42
C ALA A 269 -2.69 -9.22 -5.50
N VAL A 270 -3.14 -7.98 -5.28
CA VAL A 270 -4.33 -7.71 -4.48
C VAL A 270 -5.53 -7.60 -5.39
N VAL A 271 -6.45 -8.57 -5.27
CA VAL A 271 -7.67 -8.64 -6.08
C VAL A 271 -8.92 -8.21 -5.32
N ALA A 272 -8.79 -7.92 -4.03
CA ALA A 272 -9.90 -7.46 -3.21
C ALA A 272 -9.45 -6.45 -2.16
N GLU A 273 -10.26 -5.42 -1.94
CA GLU A 273 -10.04 -4.35 -0.97
C GLU A 273 -11.27 -4.15 -0.09
N LYS A 274 -11.07 -3.98 1.22
CA LYS A 274 -12.17 -3.62 2.11
C LYS A 274 -12.66 -2.20 1.82
N GLY A 275 -13.95 -1.97 2.04
CA GLY A 275 -14.55 -0.64 1.98
C GLY A 275 -14.04 0.24 3.12
N PRO A 276 -13.42 1.41 2.84
CA PRO A 276 -13.02 2.34 3.89
C PRO A 276 -14.24 3.04 4.46
N GLY A 277 -14.24 3.27 5.77
CA GLY A 277 -15.28 4.02 6.44
C GLY A 277 -14.72 4.92 7.54
N ALA A 278 -15.33 6.08 7.70
CA ALA A 278 -15.07 7.05 8.75
C ALA A 278 -16.36 7.25 9.56
N LEU A 279 -16.41 6.62 10.74
CA LEU A 279 -17.51 6.82 11.70
C LEU A 279 -17.07 7.87 12.73
N LYS A 280 -17.89 8.90 12.91
CA LYS A 280 -17.70 9.93 13.91
C LYS A 280 -18.91 9.96 14.83
N VAL A 281 -18.65 9.97 16.12
CA VAL A 281 -19.68 10.12 17.15
C VAL A 281 -19.32 11.33 17.99
N ALA A 282 -20.17 12.36 17.93
CA ALA A 282 -20.01 13.60 18.66
C ALA A 282 -20.92 13.62 19.89
N PHE A 283 -20.35 14.04 20.99
CA PHE A 283 -20.99 14.23 22.29
C PHE A 283 -21.12 15.73 22.55
N PRO A 284 -22.34 16.30 22.61
CA PRO A 284 -22.54 17.72 22.86
C PRO A 284 -21.89 18.18 24.15
N ALA A 285 -21.37 19.41 24.15
CA ALA A 285 -20.81 20.02 25.35
C ALA A 285 -21.85 20.13 26.46
N LEU A 286 -21.43 19.84 27.67
CA LEU A 286 -22.22 19.99 28.89
C LEU A 286 -21.47 20.90 29.86
N PRO A 287 -22.18 21.68 30.69
CA PRO A 287 -21.54 22.42 31.79
C PRO A 287 -20.77 21.44 32.70
N VAL A 288 -19.55 21.80 33.03
CA VAL A 288 -18.65 20.94 33.84
C VAL A 288 -18.65 21.42 35.27
N ASP A 289 -19.03 20.57 36.22
CA ASP A 289 -18.90 20.83 37.65
C ASP A 289 -17.45 20.61 38.10
N MET A 290 -16.68 21.67 38.21
CA MET A 290 -15.27 21.65 38.63
C MET A 290 -15.09 21.44 40.14
N SER A 291 -16.15 21.37 40.94
CA SER A 291 -16.05 20.93 42.32
C SER A 291 -15.82 19.40 42.40
N ARG A 292 -16.13 18.68 41.35
CA ARG A 292 -15.85 17.26 41.16
C ARG A 292 -14.66 17.06 40.22
N LEU A 293 -14.09 15.87 40.24
CA LEU A 293 -13.05 15.49 39.28
C LEU A 293 -13.63 15.41 37.87
N ALA A 294 -13.08 16.16 36.93
CA ALA A 294 -13.57 16.23 35.56
C ALA A 294 -12.48 15.91 34.54
N ILE A 295 -12.87 15.23 33.44
CA ILE A 295 -12.03 15.13 32.26
C ILE A 295 -12.15 16.44 31.49
N VAL A 296 -11.04 17.15 31.30
CA VAL A 296 -11.02 18.44 30.58
C VAL A 296 -10.38 18.34 29.20
N ALA A 297 -9.61 17.27 28.94
CA ALA A 297 -9.05 17.00 27.61
C ALA A 297 -8.75 15.50 27.46
N MET A 298 -8.91 15.00 26.25
CA MET A 298 -8.40 13.70 25.81
C MET A 298 -7.80 13.83 24.42
N THR A 299 -6.75 13.04 24.14
CA THR A 299 -6.13 12.98 22.82
C THR A 299 -5.93 11.53 22.38
N GLY A 300 -5.94 11.33 21.07
CA GLY A 300 -5.57 10.10 20.38
C GLY A 300 -4.73 10.43 19.15
N ALA A 301 -4.93 9.74 18.04
CA ALA A 301 -4.31 10.08 16.76
C ALA A 301 -4.83 11.42 16.21
N ALA A 302 -4.06 12.06 15.35
CA ALA A 302 -4.50 13.26 14.61
C ALA A 302 -5.58 12.91 13.56
N SER A 303 -5.62 11.66 13.09
CA SER A 303 -6.56 11.12 12.10
C SER A 303 -7.03 9.73 12.51
N ALA A 304 -8.26 9.37 12.13
CA ALA A 304 -8.79 8.01 12.30
C ALA A 304 -8.01 6.96 11.47
N ASN A 305 -7.25 7.38 10.48
CA ASN A 305 -6.49 6.46 9.61
C ASN A 305 -5.21 5.88 10.24
N ALA A 306 -4.87 6.28 11.46
CA ALA A 306 -3.75 5.71 12.20
C ALA A 306 -4.20 5.28 13.59
N VAL A 307 -3.79 4.08 14.02
CA VAL A 307 -3.81 3.69 15.44
C VAL A 307 -2.77 4.55 16.15
N PRO A 308 -3.13 5.31 17.21
CA PRO A 308 -2.18 6.19 17.88
C PRO A 308 -1.07 5.44 18.59
N GLN A 309 0.13 6.03 18.64
CA GLN A 309 1.20 5.56 19.53
C GLN A 309 0.91 5.86 21.00
N THR A 310 0.27 7.00 21.25
CA THR A 310 -0.06 7.48 22.60
C THR A 310 -1.47 8.01 22.67
N ALA A 311 -2.10 7.86 23.83
CA ALA A 311 -3.33 8.56 24.19
C ALA A 311 -3.16 9.22 25.56
N THR A 312 -3.71 10.42 25.73
CA THR A 312 -3.62 11.16 26.99
C THR A 312 -4.98 11.61 27.47
N VAL A 313 -5.12 11.74 28.78
CA VAL A 313 -6.25 12.42 29.42
C VAL A 313 -5.74 13.40 30.46
N THR A 314 -6.39 14.55 30.56
CA THR A 314 -6.14 15.55 31.60
C THR A 314 -7.37 15.65 32.50
N LEU A 315 -7.14 15.41 33.78
CA LEU A 315 -8.14 15.52 34.85
C LEU A 315 -7.90 16.81 35.65
N LYS A 316 -8.97 17.52 35.96
CA LYS A 316 -8.96 18.72 36.82
C LYS A 316 -10.14 18.71 37.79
N GLY A 317 -10.08 19.59 38.79
CA GLY A 317 -11.12 19.69 39.82
C GLY A 317 -11.11 18.55 40.85
N GLY A 318 -11.99 18.62 41.83
CA GLY A 318 -12.10 17.61 42.90
C GLY A 318 -10.80 17.38 43.67
N ASP A 319 -10.63 16.18 44.24
CA ASP A 319 -9.41 15.76 44.93
C ASP A 319 -8.43 15.07 43.97
N LEU A 320 -7.51 15.86 43.41
CA LEU A 320 -6.45 15.37 42.54
C LEU A 320 -5.47 14.39 43.22
N GLY A 321 -5.32 14.50 44.55
CA GLY A 321 -4.47 13.59 45.32
C GLY A 321 -5.07 12.20 45.39
N ALA A 322 -6.34 12.12 45.77
CA ALA A 322 -7.07 10.86 45.81
C ALA A 322 -7.18 10.24 44.41
N ALA A 323 -7.42 11.05 43.35
CA ALA A 323 -7.50 10.58 41.99
C ALA A 323 -6.17 9.96 41.52
N ALA A 324 -5.04 10.64 41.75
CA ALA A 324 -3.72 10.13 41.39
C ALA A 324 -3.40 8.81 42.13
N ALA A 325 -3.68 8.75 43.44
CA ALA A 325 -3.47 7.54 44.24
C ALA A 325 -4.31 6.34 43.76
N ALA A 326 -5.59 6.57 43.40
CA ALA A 326 -6.46 5.54 42.85
C ALA A 326 -5.96 5.00 41.50
N LEU A 327 -5.51 5.88 40.62
CA LEU A 327 -4.93 5.53 39.31
C LEU A 327 -3.64 4.71 39.51
N GLU A 328 -2.72 5.18 40.32
CA GLU A 328 -1.46 4.47 40.63
C GLU A 328 -1.70 3.08 41.21
N ALA A 329 -2.62 2.95 42.16
CA ALA A 329 -2.96 1.67 42.80
C ALA A 329 -3.50 0.63 41.78
N LYS A 330 -4.12 1.06 40.71
CA LYS A 330 -4.71 0.17 39.70
C LYS A 330 -3.78 -0.12 38.51
N ARG A 331 -2.79 0.76 38.24
CA ARG A 331 -1.94 0.75 37.05
C ARG A 331 -1.35 -0.63 36.72
N ASP A 332 -0.55 -1.18 37.63
CA ASP A 332 0.22 -2.38 37.35
C ASP A 332 -0.66 -3.63 37.17
N ALA A 333 -1.74 -3.73 37.96
CA ALA A 333 -2.71 -4.82 37.82
C ALA A 333 -3.47 -4.73 36.48
N PHE A 334 -3.81 -3.53 36.07
CA PHE A 334 -4.49 -3.30 34.77
C PHE A 334 -3.59 -3.65 33.61
N VAL A 335 -2.33 -3.19 33.59
CA VAL A 335 -1.35 -3.51 32.55
C VAL A 335 -1.12 -5.01 32.46
N ARG A 336 -0.91 -5.71 33.59
CA ARG A 336 -0.77 -7.17 33.61
C ARG A 336 -2.04 -7.89 33.09
N GLY A 337 -3.21 -7.39 33.42
CA GLY A 337 -4.49 -7.98 33.00
C GLY A 337 -4.73 -7.97 31.49
N LEU A 338 -4.12 -7.04 30.77
CA LEU A 338 -4.24 -6.91 29.31
C LEU A 338 -2.95 -7.29 28.56
N ALA A 339 -1.92 -7.81 29.22
CA ALA A 339 -0.62 -8.13 28.62
C ALA A 339 -0.71 -9.09 27.41
N ALA A 340 -1.65 -10.03 27.41
CA ALA A 340 -1.90 -10.96 26.31
C ALA A 340 -2.41 -10.26 25.03
N GLN A 341 -2.88 -9.01 25.13
CA GLN A 341 -3.41 -8.22 24.02
C GLN A 341 -2.39 -7.19 23.48
N GLY A 342 -1.12 -7.39 23.74
CA GLY A 342 -0.02 -6.55 23.32
C GLY A 342 0.56 -5.69 24.45
N ALA A 343 1.84 -5.35 24.31
CA ALA A 343 2.58 -4.58 25.31
C ALA A 343 2.18 -3.09 25.28
N PHE A 344 1.92 -2.50 26.42
CA PHE A 344 1.66 -1.08 26.60
C PHE A 344 2.10 -0.61 27.98
N SER A 345 2.25 0.71 28.17
CA SER A 345 2.56 1.31 29.46
C SER A 345 1.57 2.42 29.83
N ILE A 346 1.49 2.73 31.11
CA ILE A 346 0.67 3.81 31.66
C ILE A 346 1.55 4.67 32.59
N ASP A 347 1.58 5.96 32.30
CA ASP A 347 2.23 6.96 33.14
C ASP A 347 1.16 7.85 33.77
N VAL A 348 1.25 8.09 35.06
CA VAL A 348 0.39 9.01 35.83
C VAL A 348 1.27 10.14 36.34
N THR A 349 0.96 11.36 35.92
CA THR A 349 1.70 12.56 36.34
C THR A 349 0.76 13.52 37.04
N ARG A 350 1.10 13.94 38.27
CA ARG A 350 0.32 14.93 39.02
C ARG A 350 1.06 16.26 39.06
N SER A 351 0.32 17.33 38.79
CA SER A 351 0.72 18.71 39.03
C SER A 351 -0.15 19.37 40.11
N ALA A 352 0.04 20.65 40.37
CA ALA A 352 -0.78 21.38 41.35
C ALA A 352 -2.25 21.46 40.95
N ASP A 353 -2.53 21.53 39.64
CA ASP A 353 -3.86 21.83 39.07
C ASP A 353 -4.42 20.72 38.16
N SER A 354 -3.70 19.64 37.99
CA SER A 354 -4.13 18.55 37.12
C SER A 354 -3.48 17.19 37.42
N VAL A 355 -4.14 16.13 36.97
CA VAL A 355 -3.56 14.80 36.81
C VAL A 355 -3.61 14.44 35.33
N ILE A 356 -2.47 14.08 34.77
CA ILE A 356 -2.34 13.62 33.39
C ILE A 356 -2.06 12.11 33.41
N VAL A 357 -2.88 11.36 32.66
CA VAL A 357 -2.63 9.95 32.39
C VAL A 357 -2.26 9.80 30.93
N LYS A 358 -1.12 9.19 30.67
CA LYS A 358 -0.63 8.84 29.32
C LYS A 358 -0.54 7.34 29.18
N VAL A 359 -1.20 6.80 28.17
CA VAL A 359 -1.04 5.40 27.75
C VAL A 359 -0.21 5.38 26.47
N THR A 360 0.86 4.56 26.50
CA THR A 360 1.73 4.34 25.34
C THR A 360 1.54 2.92 24.85
N GLY A 361 1.13 2.75 23.60
CA GLY A 361 0.93 1.48 22.92
C GLY A 361 1.85 1.34 21.70
N ALA A 362 1.34 0.74 20.63
CA ALA A 362 2.04 0.60 19.35
C ALA A 362 1.17 1.13 18.21
N SER A 363 1.73 2.03 17.41
CA SER A 363 1.04 2.57 16.24
C SER A 363 0.94 1.54 15.12
N ALA A 364 -0.12 1.68 14.31
CA ALA A 364 -0.31 0.89 13.10
C ALA A 364 -1.16 1.69 12.10
N HIS A 365 -1.21 1.25 10.86
CA HIS A 365 -2.18 1.79 9.91
C HIS A 365 -3.61 1.49 10.40
N GLY A 366 -4.52 2.47 10.34
CA GLY A 366 -5.90 2.32 10.85
C GLY A 366 -6.69 1.17 10.24
N SER A 367 -6.35 0.73 9.03
CA SER A 367 -6.96 -0.43 8.38
C SER A 367 -6.49 -1.78 8.93
N ARG A 368 -5.41 -1.80 9.72
CA ARG A 368 -4.79 -3.00 10.31
C ARG A 368 -4.59 -2.83 11.80
N PRO A 369 -5.68 -2.63 12.57
CA PRO A 369 -5.58 -2.42 14.01
C PRO A 369 -4.94 -3.60 14.76
N GLU A 370 -4.95 -4.80 14.17
CA GLU A 370 -4.29 -6.01 14.68
C GLU A 370 -2.76 -5.92 14.73
N GLU A 371 -2.15 -5.05 13.92
CA GLU A 371 -0.70 -4.82 13.91
C GLU A 371 -0.25 -3.82 14.99
N GLY A 372 -1.21 -3.17 15.65
CA GLY A 372 -0.97 -2.16 16.69
C GLY A 372 -1.48 -2.55 18.07
N VAL A 373 -1.21 -1.67 19.03
CA VAL A 373 -1.77 -1.74 20.38
C VAL A 373 -2.41 -0.39 20.68
N ASN A 374 -3.71 -0.26 20.39
CA ASN A 374 -4.41 1.02 20.49
C ASN A 374 -4.51 1.51 21.94
N PRO A 375 -3.86 2.63 22.33
CA PRO A 375 -3.89 3.16 23.69
C PRO A 375 -5.20 3.88 24.02
N LEU A 376 -5.98 4.38 23.05
CA LEU A 376 -7.17 5.19 23.34
C LEU A 376 -8.26 4.41 24.07
N PRO A 377 -8.74 3.24 23.60
CA PRO A 377 -9.71 2.47 24.37
C PRO A 377 -9.12 1.89 25.65
N ARG A 378 -7.82 1.61 25.71
CA ARG A 378 -7.14 1.18 26.94
C ARG A 378 -7.13 2.27 28.01
N LEU A 379 -6.92 3.53 27.61
CA LEU A 379 -7.03 4.69 28.49
C LEU A 379 -8.45 4.82 29.06
N ALA A 380 -9.49 4.69 28.21
CA ALA A 380 -10.88 4.74 28.67
C ALA A 380 -11.20 3.63 29.67
N LEU A 381 -10.78 2.38 29.38
CA LEU A 381 -10.94 1.24 30.28
C LEU A 381 -10.18 1.42 31.60
N PHE A 382 -8.98 2.02 31.57
CA PHE A 382 -8.18 2.27 32.77
C PHE A 382 -8.84 3.31 33.69
N LEU A 383 -9.37 4.40 33.15
CA LEU A 383 -10.12 5.39 33.92
C LEU A 383 -11.33 4.76 34.62
N ARG A 384 -12.05 3.87 33.93
CA ARG A 384 -13.18 3.15 34.52
C ARG A 384 -12.73 2.16 35.60
N ALA A 385 -11.64 1.43 35.38
CA ALA A 385 -11.07 0.47 36.33
C ALA A 385 -10.55 1.14 37.62
N ALA A 386 -10.13 2.41 37.52
CA ALA A 386 -9.70 3.19 38.67
C ALA A 386 -10.86 3.60 39.59
N GLY A 387 -12.12 3.48 39.14
CA GLY A 387 -13.31 3.77 39.94
C GLY A 387 -13.45 5.25 40.33
N LEU A 388 -12.97 6.16 39.49
CA LEU A 388 -13.02 7.59 39.69
C LEU A 388 -14.46 8.12 39.67
N ASP A 389 -14.83 8.96 40.64
CA ASP A 389 -16.12 9.70 40.61
C ASP A 389 -15.99 10.93 39.72
N LEU A 390 -16.15 10.72 38.41
CA LEU A 390 -16.01 11.75 37.41
C LEU A 390 -17.28 12.62 37.29
N ALA A 391 -17.10 13.91 37.13
CA ALA A 391 -18.18 14.83 36.74
C ALA A 391 -18.76 14.40 35.40
N ASP A 392 -20.08 14.55 35.27
CA ASP A 392 -20.79 14.25 34.03
C ASP A 392 -20.47 15.33 32.99
N ASN A 393 -19.87 14.92 31.87
CA ASN A 393 -19.53 15.80 30.76
C ASN A 393 -19.32 15.02 29.47
N ALA A 394 -19.11 15.70 28.34
CA ALA A 394 -18.96 15.10 27.03
C ALA A 394 -17.78 14.11 26.96
N TYR A 395 -16.67 14.36 27.63
CA TYR A 395 -15.55 13.40 27.68
C TYR A 395 -15.88 12.16 28.50
N ALA A 396 -16.58 12.31 29.63
CA ALA A 396 -17.05 11.15 30.42
C ALA A 396 -18.01 10.28 29.60
N HIS A 397 -18.87 10.90 28.79
CA HIS A 397 -19.74 10.19 27.85
C HIS A 397 -18.96 9.46 26.77
N ALA A 398 -17.92 10.07 26.19
CA ALA A 398 -17.04 9.44 25.22
C ALA A 398 -16.27 8.26 25.84
N VAL A 399 -15.81 8.36 27.09
CA VAL A 399 -15.19 7.24 27.82
C VAL A 399 -16.16 6.07 27.97
N ARG A 400 -17.44 6.32 28.32
CA ARG A 400 -18.46 5.27 28.40
C ARG A 400 -18.72 4.64 27.04
N TYR A 401 -18.84 5.43 25.97
CA TYR A 401 -18.97 4.94 24.60
C TYR A 401 -17.82 4.00 24.21
N LEU A 402 -16.57 4.43 24.44
CA LEU A 402 -15.38 3.63 24.15
C LEU A 402 -15.34 2.32 24.94
N THR A 403 -15.70 2.36 26.22
CA THR A 403 -15.66 1.17 27.08
C THR A 403 -16.80 0.18 26.81
N ASP A 404 -18.00 0.68 26.57
CA ASP A 404 -19.19 -0.17 26.42
C ASP A 404 -19.30 -0.79 25.04
N LEU A 405 -18.92 -0.05 23.95
CA LEU A 405 -19.10 -0.49 22.58
C LEU A 405 -17.83 -1.01 21.89
N TYR A 406 -16.65 -0.82 22.52
CA TYR A 406 -15.38 -1.30 21.94
C TYR A 406 -14.57 -2.11 22.95
N GLY A 407 -14.33 -1.58 24.14
CA GLY A 407 -13.32 -2.18 25.02
C GLY A 407 -11.95 -2.21 24.33
N THR A 408 -11.32 -3.37 24.24
CA THR A 408 -10.11 -3.59 23.42
C THR A 408 -10.40 -4.28 22.08
N ASP A 409 -11.67 -4.56 21.81
CA ASP A 409 -12.12 -5.21 20.56
C ASP A 409 -12.18 -4.20 19.42
N TYR A 410 -11.69 -4.62 18.29
CA TYR A 410 -11.75 -3.87 17.02
C TYR A 410 -12.52 -4.62 15.93
N LEU A 411 -13.20 -5.74 16.27
CA LEU A 411 -13.96 -6.55 15.33
C LEU A 411 -15.47 -6.24 15.35
N GLY A 412 -15.89 -5.35 16.26
CA GLY A 412 -17.28 -4.94 16.43
C GLY A 412 -18.15 -5.91 17.24
N ASN A 413 -17.53 -6.85 17.98
CA ASN A 413 -18.25 -7.81 18.83
C ASN A 413 -19.08 -7.12 19.94
N PRO A 414 -18.53 -6.19 20.76
CA PRO A 414 -19.31 -5.53 21.80
C PRO A 414 -20.50 -4.72 21.24
N MET A 415 -20.35 -4.15 20.06
CA MET A 415 -21.41 -3.43 19.36
C MET A 415 -22.46 -4.38 18.71
N GLY A 416 -22.11 -5.66 18.52
CA GLY A 416 -22.98 -6.67 17.90
C GLY A 416 -23.16 -6.50 16.39
N VAL A 417 -22.12 -5.97 15.70
CA VAL A 417 -22.08 -5.79 14.24
C VAL A 417 -21.00 -6.63 13.55
N ALA A 418 -20.26 -7.44 14.32
CA ALA A 418 -19.17 -8.27 13.83
C ALA A 418 -19.63 -9.23 12.74
N TYR A 419 -18.85 -9.32 11.65
CA TYR A 419 -18.96 -10.33 10.60
C TYR A 419 -17.65 -10.45 9.84
N LYS A 420 -17.50 -11.49 9.02
CA LYS A 420 -16.32 -11.73 8.20
C LYS A 420 -16.70 -12.25 6.81
N ASP A 421 -15.83 -12.00 5.86
CA ASP A 421 -15.77 -12.72 4.59
C ASP A 421 -14.59 -13.69 4.64
N ASP A 422 -14.73 -14.89 4.06
CA ASP A 422 -13.70 -15.94 4.15
C ASP A 422 -12.39 -15.56 3.45
N PHE A 423 -12.44 -14.72 2.41
CA PHE A 423 -11.27 -14.25 1.68
C PHE A 423 -10.75 -12.90 2.19
N MET A 424 -11.64 -11.94 2.43
CA MET A 424 -11.27 -10.57 2.84
C MET A 424 -11.03 -10.43 4.34
N GLY A 425 -11.40 -11.43 5.15
CA GLY A 425 -11.29 -11.39 6.60
C GLY A 425 -12.42 -10.60 7.28
N PRO A 426 -12.26 -10.22 8.57
CA PRO A 426 -13.33 -9.62 9.38
C PRO A 426 -13.55 -8.14 9.09
N LEU A 427 -14.74 -7.64 9.46
CA LEU A 427 -14.97 -6.22 9.73
C LEU A 427 -13.96 -5.73 10.78
N THR A 428 -13.41 -4.53 10.61
CA THR A 428 -12.66 -3.87 11.68
C THR A 428 -13.22 -2.48 11.97
N MET A 429 -13.23 -2.11 13.26
CA MET A 429 -13.73 -0.83 13.78
C MET A 429 -12.79 -0.35 14.87
N SER A 430 -11.86 0.54 14.55
CA SER A 430 -10.83 1.01 15.49
C SER A 430 -11.08 2.48 15.86
N PRO A 431 -11.43 2.80 17.13
CA PRO A 431 -11.53 4.17 17.60
C PRO A 431 -10.12 4.73 17.81
N ASN A 432 -9.69 5.64 16.93
CA ASN A 432 -8.30 6.08 16.87
C ASN A 432 -8.10 7.54 17.31
N ALA A 433 -9.10 8.40 17.13
CA ALA A 433 -8.98 9.82 17.46
C ALA A 433 -10.11 10.27 18.39
N ILE A 434 -9.79 11.21 19.25
CA ILE A 434 -10.74 11.90 20.14
C ILE A 434 -10.26 13.33 20.36
N GLY A 435 -11.19 14.26 20.45
CA GLY A 435 -10.88 15.66 20.78
C GLY A 435 -12.07 16.57 20.67
N ASP A 436 -11.87 17.82 21.09
CA ASP A 436 -12.88 18.87 20.92
C ASP A 436 -12.95 19.30 19.46
N ARG A 437 -14.15 19.31 18.91
CA ARG A 437 -14.45 19.72 17.54
C ARG A 437 -15.76 20.51 17.53
N ASN A 438 -15.69 21.80 17.19
CA ASN A 438 -16.86 22.68 17.07
C ASN A 438 -17.76 22.70 18.32
N GLY A 439 -17.17 22.64 19.51
CA GLY A 439 -17.90 22.63 20.79
C GLY A 439 -18.52 21.29 21.17
N CYS A 440 -18.13 20.21 20.51
CA CYS A 440 -18.48 18.82 20.86
C CYS A 440 -17.22 17.99 21.07
N VAL A 441 -17.27 16.95 21.88
CA VAL A 441 -16.22 15.92 21.93
C VAL A 441 -16.52 14.89 20.85
N GLU A 442 -15.67 14.78 19.84
CA GLU A 442 -15.81 13.83 18.75
C GLU A 442 -14.86 12.64 18.95
N VAL A 443 -15.42 11.42 18.83
CA VAL A 443 -14.64 10.17 18.69
C VAL A 443 -14.70 9.74 17.24
N ALA A 444 -13.53 9.59 16.59
CA ALA A 444 -13.43 9.13 15.22
C ALA A 444 -12.89 7.69 15.15
N VAL A 445 -13.60 6.86 14.38
CA VAL A 445 -13.40 5.41 14.27
C VAL A 445 -13.09 5.07 12.82
N ASN A 446 -11.99 4.34 12.59
CA ASN A 446 -11.71 3.74 11.28
C ASN A 446 -12.55 2.46 11.13
N VAL A 447 -13.27 2.37 10.03
CA VAL A 447 -14.09 1.18 9.70
C VAL A 447 -13.56 0.56 8.42
N ARG A 448 -13.39 -0.77 8.39
CA ARG A 448 -13.01 -1.51 7.18
C ARG A 448 -14.00 -2.63 6.94
N MET A 449 -14.84 -2.43 5.93
CA MET A 449 -15.96 -3.28 5.57
C MET A 449 -15.55 -4.35 4.56
N PRO A 450 -15.54 -5.66 4.92
CA PRO A 450 -15.36 -6.73 3.94
C PRO A 450 -16.63 -6.96 3.12
N ARG A 451 -16.55 -7.83 2.10
CA ARG A 451 -17.70 -8.31 1.34
C ARG A 451 -18.74 -8.98 2.26
N GLY A 452 -20.01 -8.89 1.89
CA GLY A 452 -21.13 -9.52 2.60
C GLY A 452 -22.22 -8.54 3.00
N LYS A 453 -21.91 -7.24 3.11
CA LYS A 453 -22.91 -6.19 3.35
C LYS A 453 -22.73 -5.04 2.35
N THR A 454 -23.78 -4.25 2.17
CA THR A 454 -23.70 -2.96 1.48
C THR A 454 -23.31 -1.85 2.46
N PRO A 455 -22.74 -0.72 1.99
CA PRO A 455 -22.46 0.44 2.83
C PRO A 455 -23.67 0.92 3.63
N ASP A 456 -24.85 0.98 3.01
CA ASP A 456 -26.09 1.43 3.66
C ASP A 456 -26.54 0.49 4.77
N ALA A 457 -26.48 -0.82 4.53
CA ALA A 457 -26.83 -1.82 5.54
C ALA A 457 -25.91 -1.72 6.77
N LEU A 458 -24.59 -1.61 6.55
CA LEU A 458 -23.65 -1.49 7.66
C LEU A 458 -23.83 -0.17 8.43
N ARG A 459 -24.03 0.96 7.71
CA ARG A 459 -24.34 2.26 8.35
C ARG A 459 -25.59 2.18 9.22
N GLY A 460 -26.66 1.58 8.70
CA GLY A 460 -27.92 1.43 9.44
C GLY A 460 -27.76 0.57 10.70
N GLU A 461 -27.05 -0.55 10.62
CA GLU A 461 -26.78 -1.42 11.77
C GLU A 461 -25.97 -0.69 12.85
N ILE A 462 -24.86 -0.04 12.48
CA ILE A 462 -23.99 0.70 13.41
C ILE A 462 -24.77 1.83 14.07
N ALA A 463 -25.47 2.65 13.29
CA ALA A 463 -26.27 3.76 13.82
C ALA A 463 -27.38 3.25 14.76
N GLY A 464 -28.07 2.15 14.42
CA GLY A 464 -29.07 1.53 15.27
C GLY A 464 -28.51 1.08 16.62
N ARG A 465 -27.31 0.47 16.63
CA ARG A 465 -26.64 0.03 17.88
C ARG A 465 -26.20 1.21 18.75
N ILE A 466 -25.60 2.25 18.13
CA ILE A 466 -25.19 3.45 18.87
C ILE A 466 -26.42 4.17 19.45
N ASN A 467 -27.50 4.34 18.69
CA ASN A 467 -28.71 4.98 19.17
C ASN A 467 -29.38 4.20 20.31
N ALA A 468 -29.40 2.86 20.24
CA ALA A 468 -29.92 2.02 21.31
C ALA A 468 -29.08 2.17 22.60
N TRP A 469 -27.74 2.19 22.50
CA TRP A 469 -26.85 2.45 23.63
C TRP A 469 -27.05 3.86 24.20
N ALA A 470 -27.13 4.88 23.33
CA ALA A 470 -27.33 6.27 23.71
C ALA A 470 -28.65 6.45 24.50
N GLY A 471 -29.74 5.86 24.01
CA GLY A 471 -31.04 5.88 24.68
C GLY A 471 -31.00 5.19 26.04
N ALA A 472 -30.40 3.99 26.13
CA ALA A 472 -30.28 3.24 27.40
C ALA A 472 -29.36 3.98 28.41
N SER A 473 -28.32 4.67 27.92
CA SER A 473 -27.37 5.44 28.72
C SER A 473 -27.86 6.85 29.04
N ARG A 474 -28.94 7.34 28.40
CA ARG A 474 -29.44 8.71 28.44
C ARG A 474 -28.39 9.74 28.02
N ILE A 475 -27.56 9.39 27.04
CA ILE A 475 -26.49 10.23 26.50
C ILE A 475 -26.93 10.72 25.12
N ALA A 476 -26.89 12.02 24.88
CA ALA A 476 -27.10 12.59 23.54
C ALA A 476 -25.86 12.36 22.68
N VAL A 477 -26.08 11.94 21.41
CA VAL A 477 -25.00 11.75 20.42
C VAL A 477 -25.45 12.24 19.05
N GLU A 478 -24.49 12.72 18.27
CA GLU A 478 -24.63 12.93 16.83
C GLU A 478 -23.72 11.95 16.09
N ILE A 479 -24.27 11.27 15.06
CA ILE A 479 -23.57 10.24 14.31
C ILE A 479 -23.37 10.71 12.88
N SER A 480 -22.14 10.69 12.41
CA SER A 480 -21.78 10.84 11.00
C SER A 480 -20.99 9.61 10.58
N HIS A 481 -21.42 8.93 9.53
CA HIS A 481 -20.75 7.73 9.03
C HIS A 481 -20.68 7.79 7.50
N ASP A 482 -19.51 8.06 6.99
CA ASP A 482 -19.18 7.85 5.58
C ASP A 482 -18.61 6.44 5.40
N GLN A 483 -19.17 5.66 4.47
CA GLN A 483 -18.78 4.26 4.23
C GLN A 483 -18.68 3.99 2.74
N GLY A 484 -17.47 3.76 2.28
CA GLY A 484 -17.19 3.29 0.94
C GLY A 484 -17.47 1.80 0.78
N ASN A 485 -17.72 1.38 -0.46
CA ASN A 485 -17.92 -0.03 -0.76
C ASN A 485 -16.61 -0.82 -0.79
N TRP A 486 -16.70 -2.13 -0.58
CA TRP A 486 -15.61 -3.06 -0.86
C TRP A 486 -15.44 -3.26 -2.38
N MET A 487 -14.26 -3.71 -2.79
CA MET A 487 -13.95 -4.14 -4.15
C MET A 487 -13.48 -5.61 -4.12
N ALA A 488 -13.97 -6.40 -5.06
CA ALA A 488 -13.40 -7.71 -5.36
C ALA A 488 -13.42 -7.92 -6.88
N ARG A 489 -12.29 -8.38 -7.43
CA ARG A 489 -12.13 -8.69 -8.85
C ARG A 489 -12.10 -10.20 -9.03
N ASP A 490 -12.54 -10.68 -10.19
CA ASP A 490 -12.41 -12.09 -10.53
C ASP A 490 -10.90 -12.40 -10.72
N PRO A 491 -10.33 -13.34 -9.94
CA PRO A 491 -8.91 -13.69 -10.04
C PRO A 491 -8.61 -14.63 -11.22
N LYS A 492 -9.33 -14.51 -12.32
CA LYS A 492 -9.13 -15.29 -13.55
C LYS A 492 -8.58 -14.39 -14.67
N GLY A 493 -8.01 -15.01 -15.67
CA GLY A 493 -7.47 -14.35 -16.85
C GLY A 493 -5.97 -14.47 -17.00
N ALA A 494 -5.53 -14.42 -18.26
CA ALA A 494 -4.12 -14.59 -18.62
C ALA A 494 -3.21 -13.51 -18.02
N TRP A 495 -3.73 -12.28 -17.91
CA TRP A 495 -2.96 -11.16 -17.36
C TRP A 495 -2.64 -11.32 -15.88
N LEU A 496 -3.61 -11.78 -15.06
CA LEU A 496 -3.36 -12.06 -13.65
C LEU A 496 -2.42 -13.26 -13.47
N ALA A 497 -2.63 -14.33 -14.24
CA ALA A 497 -1.73 -15.48 -14.22
C ALA A 497 -0.29 -15.07 -14.58
N THR A 498 -0.13 -14.13 -15.52
CA THR A 498 1.17 -13.57 -15.89
C THR A 498 1.80 -12.79 -14.73
N LEU A 499 1.06 -11.93 -14.04
CA LEU A 499 1.56 -11.19 -12.87
C LEU A 499 2.01 -12.13 -11.74
N LEU A 500 1.19 -13.13 -11.43
CA LEU A 500 1.53 -14.13 -10.40
C LEU A 500 2.75 -14.95 -10.79
N ASN A 501 2.87 -15.32 -12.07
CA ASN A 501 4.07 -16.02 -12.57
C ASN A 501 5.32 -15.13 -12.46
N ILE A 502 5.25 -13.86 -12.86
CA ILE A 502 6.35 -12.90 -12.71
C ILE A 502 6.81 -12.82 -11.26
N TYR A 503 5.87 -12.62 -10.34
CA TYR A 503 6.18 -12.52 -8.92
C TYR A 503 6.82 -13.80 -8.38
N GLY A 504 6.20 -14.97 -8.62
CA GLY A 504 6.66 -16.25 -8.09
C GLY A 504 8.04 -16.65 -8.62
N GLU A 505 8.27 -16.46 -9.91
CA GLU A 505 9.55 -16.83 -10.55
C GLU A 505 10.68 -15.84 -10.21
N THR A 506 10.37 -14.57 -9.98
CA THR A 506 11.37 -13.56 -9.57
C THR A 506 11.74 -13.69 -8.10
N THR A 507 10.75 -13.91 -7.23
CA THR A 507 10.98 -13.91 -5.78
C THR A 507 11.20 -15.29 -5.18
N GLY A 508 10.66 -16.34 -5.80
CA GLY A 508 10.59 -17.70 -5.25
C GLY A 508 9.52 -17.84 -4.15
N LEU A 509 8.66 -16.83 -3.95
CA LEU A 509 7.63 -16.82 -2.93
C LEU A 509 6.27 -17.32 -3.48
N ASP A 510 5.33 -17.60 -2.57
CA ASP A 510 3.97 -18.00 -2.92
C ASP A 510 3.25 -16.88 -3.70
N ALA A 511 2.74 -17.24 -4.86
CA ALA A 511 2.16 -16.34 -5.86
C ALA A 511 0.63 -16.48 -5.97
N ARG A 512 -0.08 -16.56 -4.85
CA ARG A 512 -1.55 -16.58 -4.84
C ARG A 512 -2.13 -15.16 -4.69
N PRO A 513 -3.28 -14.87 -5.34
CA PRO A 513 -3.97 -13.60 -5.12
C PRO A 513 -4.34 -13.41 -3.65
N VAL A 514 -4.27 -12.18 -3.16
CA VAL A 514 -4.54 -11.84 -1.75
C VAL A 514 -5.54 -10.69 -1.64
N PRO A 515 -6.25 -10.57 -0.50
CA PRO A 515 -7.01 -9.37 -0.17
C PRO A 515 -6.14 -8.34 0.57
N THR A 516 -6.62 -7.10 0.66
CA THR A 516 -6.09 -6.09 1.57
C THR A 516 -7.21 -5.48 2.42
N ALA A 517 -6.85 -5.05 3.62
CA ALA A 517 -7.71 -4.20 4.45
C ALA A 517 -7.59 -2.72 4.04
N GLY A 518 -6.53 -2.36 3.29
CA GLY A 518 -6.35 -1.06 2.68
C GLY A 518 -7.36 -0.79 1.57
N SER A 519 -7.35 0.43 1.08
CA SER A 519 -8.16 0.87 -0.03
C SER A 519 -7.32 1.83 -0.86
N THR A 520 -7.26 1.58 -2.15
CA THR A 520 -6.48 2.36 -3.11
C THR A 520 -7.38 2.92 -4.21
N ALA A 521 -6.82 3.68 -5.11
CA ALA A 521 -7.52 4.17 -6.30
C ALA A 521 -7.93 3.05 -7.29
N ALA A 522 -7.61 1.76 -7.04
CA ALA A 522 -8.06 0.63 -7.86
C ALA A 522 -9.59 0.56 -8.01
N LYS A 523 -10.35 1.07 -7.03
CA LYS A 523 -11.82 1.17 -7.09
C LYS A 523 -12.31 2.09 -8.19
N LEU A 524 -11.52 3.06 -8.59
CA LEU A 524 -11.86 4.07 -9.59
C LEU A 524 -11.59 3.61 -11.01
N MET A 525 -10.86 2.50 -11.19
CA MET A 525 -10.34 2.02 -12.45
C MET A 525 -11.04 0.73 -12.92
N PRO A 526 -11.31 0.57 -14.23
CA PRO A 526 -11.85 -0.68 -14.78
C PRO A 526 -10.89 -1.86 -14.55
N ASN A 527 -11.40 -2.99 -14.10
CA ASN A 527 -10.65 -4.24 -13.88
C ASN A 527 -9.29 -4.05 -13.18
N ALA A 528 -9.17 -3.02 -12.32
CA ALA A 528 -7.92 -2.75 -11.64
C ALA A 528 -7.67 -3.73 -10.48
N ILE A 529 -6.41 -4.14 -10.34
CA ILE A 529 -5.87 -4.87 -9.19
C ILE A 529 -4.58 -4.19 -8.75
N ASN A 530 -4.10 -4.47 -7.53
CA ASN A 530 -2.81 -3.93 -7.09
C ASN A 530 -1.69 -4.96 -7.30
N PHE A 531 -0.48 -4.47 -7.59
CA PHE A 531 0.72 -5.26 -7.78
C PHE A 531 1.94 -4.55 -7.16
N GLY A 532 2.22 -4.82 -5.88
CA GLY A 532 3.27 -4.15 -5.11
C GLY A 532 2.86 -2.77 -4.57
N PRO A 533 3.81 -1.97 -4.00
CA PRO A 533 5.25 -2.27 -3.87
C PRO A 533 5.67 -2.96 -2.56
N ALA A 534 4.74 -3.27 -1.63
CA ALA A 534 5.11 -3.85 -0.34
C ALA A 534 5.30 -5.37 -0.43
N MET A 535 6.45 -5.87 0.07
CA MET A 535 6.77 -7.30 0.12
C MET A 535 6.08 -7.99 1.29
N PRO A 536 5.55 -9.22 1.10
CA PRO A 536 4.98 -10.01 2.18
C PRO A 536 5.98 -10.28 3.30
N GLY A 537 5.49 -10.30 4.55
CA GLY A 537 6.33 -10.57 5.72
C GLY A 537 7.22 -9.42 6.19
N LYS A 538 7.21 -8.29 5.49
CA LYS A 538 7.92 -7.07 5.87
C LYS A 538 6.97 -6.05 6.50
N LYS A 539 7.52 -5.18 7.36
CA LYS A 539 6.75 -4.08 7.94
C LYS A 539 6.43 -3.06 6.83
N TYR A 540 5.15 -2.79 6.66
CA TYR A 540 4.69 -1.70 5.79
C TYR A 540 4.81 -0.37 6.55
N THR A 541 5.62 0.55 6.03
CA THR A 541 5.97 1.81 6.71
C THR A 541 5.28 3.04 6.13
N ALA A 542 4.46 2.89 5.09
CA ALA A 542 3.62 3.97 4.57
C ALA A 542 2.78 4.63 5.67
N HIS A 543 2.58 5.92 5.59
CA HIS A 543 1.85 6.77 6.54
C HIS A 543 2.48 6.87 7.95
N ASN A 544 3.54 6.10 8.24
CA ASN A 544 4.23 6.16 9.53
C ASN A 544 5.38 7.18 9.53
N ALA A 545 5.80 7.61 10.72
CA ALA A 545 7.07 8.25 10.88
C ALA A 545 8.20 7.27 10.50
N LYS A 546 9.26 7.80 9.90
CA LYS A 546 10.40 6.99 9.41
C LYS A 546 10.01 6.01 8.30
N GLU A 547 9.13 6.43 7.40
CA GLU A 547 8.84 5.69 6.17
C GLU A 547 10.14 5.42 5.40
N TYR A 548 10.26 4.21 4.86
CA TYR A 548 11.41 3.83 4.04
C TYR A 548 11.04 2.83 2.95
N LYS A 549 11.83 2.82 1.86
CA LYS A 549 11.90 1.75 0.87
C LYS A 549 13.21 1.01 1.02
N GLU A 550 13.16 -0.33 1.01
CA GLU A 550 14.38 -1.14 0.94
C GLU A 550 14.91 -1.16 -0.50
N VAL A 551 16.21 -0.94 -0.68
CA VAL A 551 16.84 -0.99 -2.00
C VAL A 551 16.65 -2.34 -2.69
N PRO A 552 16.79 -3.50 -2.02
CA PRO A 552 16.50 -4.78 -2.66
C PRO A 552 15.04 -4.94 -3.12
N ASP A 553 14.08 -4.29 -2.45
CA ASP A 553 12.67 -4.33 -2.86
C ASP A 553 12.42 -3.40 -4.05
N LEU A 554 13.09 -2.24 -4.12
CA LEU A 554 13.09 -1.39 -5.30
C LEU A 554 13.66 -2.12 -6.52
N ASP A 555 14.73 -2.88 -6.33
CA ASP A 555 15.34 -3.71 -7.36
C ASP A 555 14.35 -4.74 -7.94
N LEU A 556 13.58 -5.39 -7.06
CA LEU A 556 12.55 -6.33 -7.47
C LEU A 556 11.39 -5.64 -8.19
N ASP A 557 10.96 -4.45 -7.73
CA ASP A 557 9.94 -3.66 -8.43
C ASP A 557 10.40 -3.32 -9.84
N MET A 558 11.63 -2.79 -10.01
CA MET A 558 12.20 -2.45 -11.31
C MET A 558 12.27 -3.67 -12.25
N GLN A 559 12.68 -4.83 -11.72
CA GLN A 559 12.76 -6.07 -12.48
C GLN A 559 11.37 -6.56 -12.89
N MET A 560 10.45 -6.70 -11.94
CA MET A 560 9.11 -7.24 -12.18
C MET A 560 8.24 -6.30 -13.05
N PHE A 561 8.33 -4.98 -12.85
CA PHE A 561 7.57 -4.05 -13.68
C PHE A 561 8.06 -4.06 -15.12
N THR A 562 9.35 -4.20 -15.37
CA THR A 562 9.88 -4.31 -16.73
C THR A 562 9.39 -5.59 -17.43
N GLU A 563 9.51 -6.75 -16.77
CA GLU A 563 8.98 -8.02 -17.29
C GLU A 563 7.47 -7.94 -17.54
N MET A 564 6.73 -7.31 -16.63
CA MET A 564 5.29 -7.09 -16.73
C MET A 564 4.93 -6.27 -17.98
N LEU A 565 5.62 -5.16 -18.25
CA LEU A 565 5.36 -4.34 -19.44
C LEU A 565 5.54 -5.14 -20.72
N VAL A 566 6.61 -5.92 -20.80
CA VAL A 566 6.90 -6.77 -21.97
C VAL A 566 5.82 -7.82 -22.14
N ARG A 567 5.53 -8.60 -21.08
CA ARG A 567 4.66 -9.78 -21.19
C ARG A 567 3.19 -9.40 -21.30
N ILE A 568 2.70 -8.47 -20.46
CA ILE A 568 1.29 -8.03 -20.52
C ILE A 568 1.06 -7.16 -21.76
N GLY A 569 2.01 -6.30 -22.10
CA GLY A 569 1.95 -5.48 -23.33
C GLY A 569 1.87 -6.31 -24.61
N SER A 570 2.30 -7.58 -24.56
CA SER A 570 2.30 -8.50 -25.71
C SER A 570 1.25 -9.62 -25.62
N LEU A 571 0.43 -9.68 -24.56
CA LEU A 571 -0.62 -10.72 -24.43
C LEU A 571 -1.62 -10.61 -25.58
N PRO A 572 -2.01 -11.72 -26.23
CA PRO A 572 -3.05 -11.69 -27.27
C PRO A 572 -4.44 -11.34 -26.69
N ALA A 573 -4.74 -11.81 -25.48
CA ALA A 573 -5.96 -11.49 -24.74
C ALA A 573 -5.64 -11.37 -23.24
N MET A 574 -6.41 -10.53 -22.55
CA MET A 574 -6.23 -10.31 -21.10
C MET A 574 -6.96 -11.36 -20.26
N GLN A 575 -8.09 -11.85 -20.75
CA GLN A 575 -8.94 -12.86 -20.11
C GLN A 575 -8.74 -14.23 -20.71
#